data_1e6c0997d2e000aa62120031b41ef7fa
#
_entry.id   1e6c0997d2e000aa62120031b41ef7fa
#
_cell.length_a   1.000
_cell.length_b   1.000
_cell.length_c   1.000
_cell.angle_alpha   90.00
_cell.angle_beta   90.00
_cell.angle_gamma   90.00
#
_symmetry.space_group_name_H-M   'P 1'
#
loop_
_entity.id
_entity.type
_entity.pdbx_description
1 polymer ?
#
loop_
_entity_poly.entity_id
_entity_poly.type
_entity_poly.pdbx_seq_one_letter_code
_entity_poly.pdbx_strand_id
1 'polypeptide(L)'
;IEAAGKMTGALSAQLDDCWDGDKLEDLYLPYKPKRRTRAAAAREKGLEPLAALLMRQDGSQPERLADRFVRGEVADREQALAGACDIVAEWVAENARAREAVRAEYARAAVLSSRAVAGREDEGAKYSDYFGRSFPLRRMPSHRLLALFRGEREGFLKLSLSLSDPEAPVARLVRMFVRGDSPARRLVESAVRDSFRRLIVPSIENECLAAAKQRADDEAIRVFAENLRQLLLSAPLGRR
;
A
#
# COMPACT_ATOMS: atom_id res chain seq x y z
N ILE A 1 15.16 -6.98 -14.68
CA ILE A 1 14.67 -8.37 -14.53
C ILE A 1 15.51 -9.28 -15.43
N GLU A 2 15.72 -8.92 -16.69
CA GLU A 2 16.56 -9.67 -17.64
C GLU A 2 18.00 -9.89 -17.12
N ALA A 3 18.67 -8.83 -16.67
CA ALA A 3 20.02 -8.90 -16.11
C ALA A 3 20.14 -9.84 -14.89
N ALA A 4 19.02 -10.09 -14.20
CA ALA A 4 18.95 -11.04 -13.07
C ALA A 4 18.52 -12.46 -13.50
N GLY A 5 18.33 -12.73 -14.81
CA GLY A 5 17.93 -14.02 -15.35
C GLY A 5 16.53 -14.48 -14.93
N LYS A 6 15.68 -13.54 -14.51
CA LYS A 6 14.32 -13.82 -13.99
C LYS A 6 13.20 -13.47 -14.97
N MET A 7 13.54 -13.10 -16.21
CA MET A 7 12.55 -12.83 -17.25
C MET A 7 11.96 -14.14 -17.76
N THR A 8 10.64 -14.25 -17.74
CA THR A 8 9.90 -15.36 -18.36
C THR A 8 9.05 -14.84 -19.51
N GLY A 9 8.73 -15.70 -20.49
CA GLY A 9 7.89 -15.27 -21.63
C GLY A 9 6.51 -14.77 -21.20
N ALA A 10 5.94 -15.34 -20.13
CA ALA A 10 4.67 -14.88 -19.56
C ALA A 10 4.80 -13.47 -18.94
N LEU A 11 5.91 -13.21 -18.24
CA LEU A 11 6.17 -11.91 -17.64
C LEU A 11 6.43 -10.84 -18.71
N SER A 12 7.18 -11.18 -19.78
CA SER A 12 7.41 -10.29 -20.91
C SER A 12 6.08 -9.87 -21.54
N ALA A 13 5.21 -10.83 -21.85
CA ALA A 13 3.89 -10.53 -22.41
C ALA A 13 3.03 -9.64 -21.48
N GLN A 14 3.09 -9.86 -20.16
CA GLN A 14 2.38 -9.02 -19.19
C GLN A 14 2.95 -7.60 -19.13
N LEU A 15 4.26 -7.43 -19.27
CA LEU A 15 4.91 -6.12 -19.30
C LEU A 15 4.59 -5.36 -20.59
N ASP A 16 4.61 -6.05 -21.74
CA ASP A 16 4.31 -5.46 -23.05
C ASP A 16 2.86 -4.96 -23.16
N ASP A 17 1.92 -5.60 -22.44
CA ASP A 17 0.50 -5.26 -22.43
C ASP A 17 0.11 -4.32 -21.27
N CYS A 18 1.08 -3.90 -20.45
CA CYS A 18 0.83 -3.09 -19.26
C CYS A 18 1.17 -1.62 -19.46
N TRP A 19 0.14 -0.78 -19.65
CA TRP A 19 0.26 0.69 -19.79
C TRP A 19 -0.08 1.48 -18.51
N ASP A 20 -0.39 0.78 -17.43
CA ASP A 20 -0.73 1.34 -16.13
C ASP A 20 0.49 1.29 -15.21
N GLY A 21 0.94 2.47 -14.75
CA GLY A 21 2.15 2.60 -13.92
C GLY A 21 2.08 1.84 -12.60
N ASP A 22 0.90 1.82 -11.95
CA ASP A 22 0.71 1.11 -10.68
C ASP A 22 0.77 -0.41 -10.89
N LYS A 23 0.19 -0.91 -11.98
CA LYS A 23 0.25 -2.33 -12.35
C LYS A 23 1.66 -2.74 -12.77
N LEU A 24 2.37 -1.87 -13.46
CA LEU A 24 3.76 -2.10 -13.83
C LEU A 24 4.66 -2.22 -12.60
N GLU A 25 4.49 -1.34 -11.61
CA GLU A 25 5.23 -1.42 -10.35
C GLU A 25 4.87 -2.69 -9.57
N ASP A 26 3.59 -3.11 -9.55
CA ASP A 26 3.17 -4.37 -8.92
C ASP A 26 3.81 -5.59 -9.59
N LEU A 27 3.95 -5.61 -10.92
CA LEU A 27 4.66 -6.67 -11.65
C LEU A 27 6.16 -6.68 -11.36
N TYR A 28 6.76 -5.50 -11.15
CA TYR A 28 8.18 -5.35 -10.83
C TYR A 28 8.51 -5.65 -9.36
N LEU A 29 7.56 -5.45 -8.45
CA LEU A 29 7.77 -5.51 -6.99
C LEU A 29 8.48 -6.79 -6.49
N PRO A 30 8.16 -8.01 -6.99
CA PRO A 30 8.85 -9.25 -6.59
C PRO A 30 10.33 -9.29 -6.98
N TYR A 31 10.73 -8.49 -7.98
CA TYR A 31 12.08 -8.47 -8.55
C TYR A 31 12.93 -7.30 -8.05
N LYS A 32 12.30 -6.32 -7.44
CA LYS A 32 12.95 -5.09 -6.92
C LYS A 32 13.99 -5.44 -5.86
N PRO A 33 15.21 -4.89 -5.94
CA PRO A 33 16.20 -5.03 -4.89
C PRO A 33 15.65 -4.52 -3.56
N LYS A 34 15.58 -5.39 -2.56
CA LYS A 34 14.99 -5.06 -1.27
C LYS A 34 16.08 -4.75 -0.25
N ARG A 35 15.79 -3.83 0.67
CA ARG A 35 16.56 -3.71 1.90
C ARG A 35 16.40 -5.01 2.70
N ARG A 36 17.29 -5.27 3.68
CA ARG A 36 17.19 -6.44 4.55
C ARG A 36 15.84 -6.45 5.26
N THR A 37 14.91 -7.26 4.75
CA THR A 37 13.55 -7.44 5.31
C THR A 37 13.54 -8.60 6.29
N ARG A 38 12.49 -8.71 7.12
CA ARG A 38 12.29 -9.89 7.99
C ARG A 38 12.22 -11.17 7.15
N ALA A 39 11.54 -11.14 6.02
CA ALA A 39 11.44 -12.25 5.09
C ALA A 39 12.81 -12.59 4.45
N ALA A 40 13.63 -11.59 4.12
CA ALA A 40 14.99 -11.82 3.62
C ALA A 40 15.84 -12.53 4.67
N ALA A 41 15.82 -12.06 5.92
CA ALA A 41 16.52 -12.72 7.03
C ALA A 41 16.01 -14.16 7.28
N ALA A 42 14.70 -14.39 7.13
CA ALA A 42 14.14 -15.74 7.25
C ALA A 42 14.57 -16.66 6.09
N ARG A 43 14.70 -16.14 4.86
CA ARG A 43 15.25 -16.89 3.71
C ARG A 43 16.72 -17.24 3.91
N GLU A 44 17.54 -16.32 4.43
CA GLU A 44 18.94 -16.59 4.78
C GLU A 44 19.07 -17.77 5.77
N LYS A 45 18.10 -17.90 6.68
CA LYS A 45 18.00 -19.04 7.62
C LYS A 45 17.41 -20.32 6.99
N GLY A 46 17.10 -20.33 5.70
CA GLY A 46 16.57 -21.47 4.97
C GLY A 46 15.11 -21.82 5.28
N LEU A 47 14.28 -20.85 5.70
CA LEU A 47 12.87 -21.07 6.08
C LEU A 47 11.88 -20.99 4.91
N GLU A 48 12.32 -20.69 3.69
CA GLU A 48 11.43 -20.59 2.52
C GLU A 48 10.69 -21.89 2.19
N PRO A 49 11.33 -23.10 2.28
CA PRO A 49 10.60 -24.35 2.09
C PRO A 49 9.50 -24.58 3.14
N LEU A 50 9.70 -24.13 4.40
CA LEU A 50 8.68 -24.20 5.44
C LEU A 50 7.50 -23.28 5.10
N ALA A 51 7.76 -22.05 4.62
CA ALA A 51 6.72 -21.12 4.16
C ALA A 51 5.89 -21.74 3.02
N ALA A 52 6.56 -22.41 2.05
CA ALA A 52 5.87 -23.12 0.96
C ALA A 52 4.99 -24.27 1.47
N LEU A 53 5.46 -25.03 2.46
CA LEU A 53 4.66 -26.08 3.10
C LEU A 53 3.44 -25.53 3.82
N LEU A 54 3.57 -24.42 4.56
CA LEU A 54 2.44 -23.76 5.20
C LEU A 54 1.39 -23.29 4.18
N MET A 55 1.84 -22.76 3.04
CA MET A 55 0.95 -22.27 1.98
C MET A 55 0.24 -23.38 1.20
N ARG A 56 0.71 -24.62 1.25
CA ARG A 56 -0.04 -25.79 0.68
C ARG A 56 -1.33 -26.05 1.44
N GLN A 57 -1.31 -25.87 2.75
CA GLN A 57 -2.47 -26.11 3.63
C GLN A 57 -3.08 -27.52 3.45
N ASP A 58 -2.21 -28.53 3.32
CA ASP A 58 -2.51 -29.89 2.98
C ASP A 58 -2.88 -30.80 4.17
N GLY A 59 -3.16 -30.21 5.34
CA GLY A 59 -3.51 -30.94 6.57
C GLY A 59 -2.31 -31.34 7.42
N SER A 60 -1.08 -31.09 6.98
CA SER A 60 0.13 -31.33 7.80
C SER A 60 0.17 -30.42 9.02
N GLN A 61 0.65 -30.94 10.16
CA GLN A 61 0.81 -30.18 11.40
C GLN A 61 1.99 -29.21 11.27
N PRO A 62 1.79 -27.89 11.38
CA PRO A 62 2.86 -26.90 11.23
C PRO A 62 4.04 -27.09 12.19
N GLU A 63 3.74 -27.49 13.43
CA GLU A 63 4.73 -27.68 14.47
C GLU A 63 5.71 -28.83 14.10
N ARG A 64 5.15 -29.93 13.57
CA ARG A 64 5.97 -31.08 13.10
C ARG A 64 6.79 -30.73 11.87
N LEU A 65 6.26 -29.87 11.00
CA LEU A 65 7.00 -29.37 9.85
C LEU A 65 8.15 -28.49 10.31
N ALA A 66 7.90 -27.60 11.27
CA ALA A 66 8.91 -26.68 11.81
C ALA A 66 10.09 -27.39 12.48
N ASP A 67 9.88 -28.55 13.12
CA ASP A 67 10.96 -29.33 13.76
C ASP A 67 12.14 -29.62 12.83
N ARG A 68 11.86 -29.79 11.54
CA ARG A 68 12.90 -30.07 10.52
C ARG A 68 13.76 -28.86 10.20
N PHE A 69 13.33 -27.67 10.60
CA PHE A 69 13.99 -26.40 10.32
C PHE A 69 14.64 -25.78 11.56
N VAL A 70 14.49 -26.40 12.73
CA VAL A 70 15.19 -26.00 13.96
C VAL A 70 16.64 -26.43 13.86
N ARG A 71 17.48 -25.55 13.30
CA ARG A 71 18.92 -25.78 13.10
C ARG A 71 19.66 -24.45 12.86
N GLY A 72 20.95 -24.45 13.15
CA GLY A 72 21.79 -23.26 12.93
C GLY A 72 21.32 -22.07 13.75
N GLU A 73 20.94 -21.00 13.07
CA GLU A 73 20.44 -19.75 13.69
C GLU A 73 18.97 -19.81 14.11
N VAL A 74 18.26 -20.90 13.87
CA VAL A 74 16.85 -21.08 14.26
C VAL A 74 16.79 -21.85 15.56
N ALA A 75 16.51 -21.16 16.66
CA ALA A 75 16.61 -21.72 18.01
C ALA A 75 15.47 -22.69 18.35
N ASP A 76 14.25 -22.43 17.87
CA ASP A 76 13.05 -23.19 18.22
C ASP A 76 12.00 -23.18 17.10
N ARG A 77 10.93 -23.95 17.31
CA ARG A 77 9.78 -24.06 16.39
C ARG A 77 9.07 -22.73 16.18
N GLU A 78 8.93 -21.93 17.23
CA GLU A 78 8.21 -20.65 17.17
C GLU A 78 8.95 -19.69 16.25
N GLN A 79 10.27 -19.64 16.38
CA GLN A 79 11.12 -18.82 15.50
C GLN A 79 11.08 -19.32 14.05
N ALA A 80 11.06 -20.64 13.82
CA ALA A 80 10.89 -21.21 12.49
C ALA A 80 9.56 -20.82 11.86
N LEU A 81 8.45 -20.97 12.60
CA LEU A 81 7.10 -20.62 12.14
C LEU A 81 6.95 -19.11 11.93
N ALA A 82 7.48 -18.29 12.84
CA ALA A 82 7.46 -16.82 12.69
C ALA A 82 8.20 -16.37 11.45
N GLY A 83 9.40 -16.90 11.20
CA GLY A 83 10.16 -16.60 9.98
C GLY A 83 9.45 -17.08 8.69
N ALA A 84 8.85 -18.26 8.72
CA ALA A 84 8.03 -18.73 7.60
C ALA A 84 6.80 -17.84 7.36
N CYS A 85 6.12 -17.38 8.41
CA CYS A 85 5.03 -16.42 8.32
C CYS A 85 5.46 -15.06 7.75
N ASP A 86 6.67 -14.56 8.10
CA ASP A 86 7.21 -13.34 7.51
C ASP A 86 7.43 -13.47 5.99
N ILE A 87 7.86 -14.66 5.52
CA ILE A 87 7.99 -14.95 4.08
C ILE A 87 6.61 -15.00 3.42
N VAL A 88 5.64 -15.69 4.03
CA VAL A 88 4.26 -15.74 3.54
C VAL A 88 3.65 -14.32 3.45
N ALA A 89 3.87 -13.50 4.47
CA ALA A 89 3.39 -12.11 4.48
C ALA A 89 3.97 -11.29 3.32
N GLU A 90 5.24 -11.50 2.97
CA GLU A 90 5.86 -10.85 1.82
C GLU A 90 5.26 -11.36 0.50
N TRP A 91 5.06 -12.67 0.32
CA TRP A 91 4.40 -13.21 -0.88
C TRP A 91 2.99 -12.66 -1.08
N VAL A 92 2.22 -12.51 0.00
CA VAL A 92 0.89 -11.89 -0.06
C VAL A 92 0.99 -10.42 -0.48
N ALA A 93 1.96 -9.68 0.07
CA ALA A 93 2.17 -8.26 -0.25
C ALA A 93 2.62 -8.02 -1.70
N GLU A 94 3.32 -8.99 -2.30
CA GLU A 94 3.80 -8.94 -3.69
C GLU A 94 2.78 -9.48 -4.69
N ASN A 95 1.67 -10.03 -4.21
CA ASN A 95 0.65 -10.55 -5.10
C ASN A 95 -0.16 -9.41 -5.73
N ALA A 96 -0.05 -9.25 -7.06
CA ALA A 96 -0.71 -8.17 -7.79
C ALA A 96 -2.24 -8.16 -7.60
N ARG A 97 -2.90 -9.33 -7.54
CA ARG A 97 -4.36 -9.40 -7.30
C ARG A 97 -4.73 -8.95 -5.89
N ALA A 98 -3.89 -9.26 -4.90
CA ALA A 98 -4.10 -8.81 -3.52
C ALA A 98 -3.98 -7.28 -3.43
N ARG A 99 -2.95 -6.71 -4.04
CA ARG A 99 -2.74 -5.25 -4.11
C ARG A 99 -3.89 -4.55 -4.84
N GLU A 100 -4.28 -5.04 -6.01
CA GLU A 100 -5.42 -4.53 -6.78
C GLU A 100 -6.71 -4.53 -5.95
N ALA A 101 -6.99 -5.62 -5.21
CA ALA A 101 -8.17 -5.72 -4.36
C ALA A 101 -8.19 -4.66 -3.25
N VAL A 102 -7.03 -4.39 -2.62
CA VAL A 102 -6.92 -3.36 -1.58
C VAL A 102 -6.98 -1.96 -2.19
N ARG A 103 -6.30 -1.72 -3.31
CA ARG A 103 -6.32 -0.45 -4.05
C ARG A 103 -7.76 -0.06 -4.45
N ALA A 104 -8.54 -1.02 -4.93
CA ALA A 104 -9.95 -0.79 -5.27
C ALA A 104 -10.79 -0.35 -4.05
N GLU A 105 -10.54 -0.92 -2.86
CA GLU A 105 -11.20 -0.49 -1.64
C GLU A 105 -10.80 0.94 -1.22
N TYR A 106 -9.51 1.28 -1.30
CA TYR A 106 -9.05 2.65 -1.02
C TYR A 106 -9.63 3.65 -2.02
N ALA A 107 -9.65 3.33 -3.31
CA ALA A 107 -10.26 4.19 -4.32
C ALA A 107 -11.76 4.46 -4.06
N ARG A 108 -12.47 3.48 -3.49
CA ARG A 108 -13.90 3.57 -3.19
C ARG A 108 -14.21 4.27 -1.88
N ALA A 109 -13.49 3.95 -0.80
CA ALA A 109 -13.89 4.21 0.58
C ALA A 109 -12.82 4.87 1.45
N ALA A 110 -11.71 5.34 0.88
CA ALA A 110 -10.67 6.01 1.65
C ALA A 110 -11.15 7.34 2.24
N VAL A 111 -10.81 7.55 3.50
CA VAL A 111 -11.10 8.77 4.26
C VAL A 111 -9.78 9.42 4.63
N LEU A 112 -9.61 10.67 4.21
CA LEU A 112 -8.48 11.51 4.58
C LEU A 112 -8.85 12.28 5.85
N SER A 113 -8.10 12.04 6.91
CA SER A 113 -8.23 12.72 8.19
C SER A 113 -7.09 13.72 8.38
N SER A 114 -7.42 14.87 8.92
CA SER A 114 -6.49 15.96 9.20
C SER A 114 -6.54 16.33 10.67
N ARG A 115 -5.37 16.48 11.29
CA ARG A 115 -5.22 16.93 12.68
C ARG A 115 -4.20 18.06 12.75
N ALA A 116 -4.41 19.00 13.67
CA ALA A 116 -3.38 19.98 13.99
C ALA A 116 -2.13 19.28 14.58
N VAL A 117 -0.97 19.81 14.30
CA VAL A 117 0.27 19.42 14.96
C VAL A 117 0.26 20.06 16.36
N ALA A 118 0.39 19.23 17.40
CA ALA A 118 0.32 19.67 18.78
C ALA A 118 1.34 20.81 19.07
N GLY A 119 0.86 21.89 19.70
CA GLY A 119 1.65 23.06 20.05
C GLY A 119 1.88 24.03 18.88
N ARG A 120 1.25 23.83 17.71
CA ARG A 120 1.34 24.73 16.55
C ARG A 120 -0.03 25.19 16.06
N GLU A 121 -1.07 25.04 16.88
CA GLU A 121 -2.45 25.38 16.53
C GLU A 121 -2.60 26.88 16.22
N ASP A 122 -1.99 27.74 17.05
CA ASP A 122 -2.07 29.19 16.89
C ASP A 122 -1.35 29.67 15.62
N GLU A 123 -0.12 29.18 15.37
CA GLU A 123 0.63 29.48 14.15
C GLU A 123 -0.10 28.96 12.90
N GLY A 124 -0.77 27.82 13.04
CA GLY A 124 -1.56 27.13 12.00
C GLY A 124 -3.00 27.63 11.87
N ALA A 125 -3.40 28.74 12.51
CA ALA A 125 -4.79 29.24 12.55
C ALA A 125 -5.46 29.35 11.17
N LYS A 126 -4.68 29.66 10.11
CA LYS A 126 -5.17 29.67 8.72
C LYS A 126 -5.68 28.32 8.21
N TYR A 127 -5.36 27.22 8.92
CA TYR A 127 -5.82 25.86 8.62
C TYR A 127 -6.85 25.35 9.63
N SER A 128 -7.37 26.19 10.52
CA SER A 128 -8.32 25.81 11.59
C SER A 128 -9.54 25.05 11.08
N ASP A 129 -10.06 25.40 9.90
CA ASP A 129 -11.19 24.70 9.25
C ASP A 129 -10.93 23.21 8.98
N TYR A 130 -9.67 22.80 9.00
CA TYR A 130 -9.24 21.41 8.74
C TYR A 130 -8.85 20.66 10.01
N PHE A 131 -8.80 21.31 11.18
CA PHE A 131 -8.43 20.65 12.43
C PHE A 131 -9.48 19.62 12.84
N GLY A 132 -9.03 18.39 13.10
CA GLY A 132 -9.89 17.29 13.54
C GLY A 132 -10.95 16.86 12.53
N ARG A 133 -10.77 17.16 11.26
CA ARG A 133 -11.74 16.84 10.20
C ARG A 133 -11.36 15.58 9.44
N SER A 134 -12.39 14.91 8.91
CA SER A 134 -12.26 13.72 8.06
C SER A 134 -13.12 13.87 6.82
N PHE A 135 -12.57 13.52 5.67
CA PHE A 135 -13.21 13.73 4.37
C PHE A 135 -13.09 12.48 3.50
N PRO A 136 -14.14 12.05 2.80
CA PRO A 136 -14.03 11.02 1.78
C PRO A 136 -13.11 11.49 0.64
N LEU A 137 -11.96 10.82 0.44
CA LEU A 137 -10.94 11.25 -0.52
C LEU A 137 -11.49 11.36 -1.96
N ARG A 138 -12.38 10.45 -2.34
CA ARG A 138 -12.99 10.40 -3.68
C ARG A 138 -13.79 11.66 -4.03
N ARG A 139 -14.42 12.29 -3.03
CA ARG A 139 -15.31 13.45 -3.20
C ARG A 139 -14.67 14.78 -2.83
N MET A 140 -13.41 14.76 -2.50
CA MET A 140 -12.73 15.97 -2.01
C MET A 140 -12.42 16.90 -3.18
N PRO A 141 -12.83 18.19 -3.13
CA PRO A 141 -12.46 19.19 -4.11
C PRO A 141 -10.94 19.42 -4.11
N SER A 142 -10.36 19.62 -5.29
CA SER A 142 -8.92 19.77 -5.47
C SER A 142 -8.32 20.92 -4.68
N HIS A 143 -8.98 22.08 -4.61
CA HIS A 143 -8.49 23.21 -3.82
C HIS A 143 -8.37 22.89 -2.31
N ARG A 144 -9.31 22.11 -1.75
CA ARG A 144 -9.22 21.65 -0.35
C ARG A 144 -8.08 20.67 -0.14
N LEU A 145 -7.92 19.73 -1.07
CA LEU A 145 -6.86 18.75 -1.02
C LEU A 145 -5.49 19.42 -1.07
N LEU A 146 -5.30 20.38 -1.96
CA LEU A 146 -4.07 21.18 -2.06
C LEU A 146 -3.80 22.01 -0.80
N ALA A 147 -4.86 22.57 -0.18
CA ALA A 147 -4.73 23.29 1.09
C ALA A 147 -4.27 22.36 2.22
N LEU A 148 -4.80 21.14 2.30
CA LEU A 148 -4.39 20.12 3.27
C LEU A 148 -2.91 19.72 3.08
N PHE A 149 -2.50 19.41 1.85
CA PHE A 149 -1.09 19.08 1.55
C PHE A 149 -0.15 20.26 1.82
N ARG A 150 -0.60 21.49 1.59
CA ARG A 150 0.18 22.68 1.96
C ARG A 150 0.33 22.78 3.46
N GLY A 151 -0.74 22.62 4.23
CA GLY A 151 -0.71 22.64 5.69
C GLY A 151 0.20 21.56 6.28
N GLU A 152 0.23 20.35 5.68
CA GLU A 152 1.15 19.28 6.07
C GLU A 152 2.60 19.64 5.75
N ARG A 153 2.87 20.13 4.54
CA ARG A 153 4.22 20.56 4.13
C ARG A 153 4.77 21.71 4.98
N GLU A 154 3.90 22.63 5.41
CA GLU A 154 4.25 23.73 6.33
C GLU A 154 4.37 23.24 7.79
N GLY A 155 4.02 22.00 8.09
CA GLY A 155 4.14 21.37 9.41
C GLY A 155 3.08 21.83 10.42
N PHE A 156 1.92 22.30 9.95
CA PHE A 156 0.78 22.66 10.79
C PHE A 156 -0.29 21.57 10.86
N LEU A 157 -0.36 20.74 9.82
CA LEU A 157 -1.28 19.61 9.77
C LEU A 157 -0.52 18.30 9.73
N LYS A 158 -1.16 17.27 10.27
CA LYS A 158 -0.78 15.86 10.08
C LYS A 158 -1.94 15.17 9.38
N LEU A 159 -1.67 14.65 8.20
CA LEU A 159 -2.63 13.90 7.41
C LEU A 159 -2.51 12.40 7.68
N SER A 160 -3.62 11.71 7.63
CA SER A 160 -3.68 10.24 7.67
C SER A 160 -4.79 9.74 6.78
N LEU A 161 -4.50 8.72 5.99
CA LEU A 161 -5.48 8.03 5.17
C LEU A 161 -5.93 6.76 5.90
N SER A 162 -7.21 6.43 5.82
CA SER A 162 -7.75 5.21 6.43
C SER A 162 -8.97 4.72 5.65
N LEU A 163 -9.37 3.48 5.89
CA LEU A 163 -10.65 2.96 5.41
C LEU A 163 -11.71 3.06 6.50
N SER A 164 -12.95 3.32 6.11
CA SER A 164 -14.09 3.31 7.04
C SER A 164 -14.33 1.92 7.63
N ASP A 165 -14.05 0.87 6.85
CA ASP A 165 -14.08 -0.53 7.28
C ASP A 165 -12.76 -1.20 6.88
N PRO A 166 -11.76 -1.26 7.76
CA PRO A 166 -10.48 -1.91 7.47
C PRO A 166 -10.56 -3.44 7.47
N GLU A 167 -11.61 -4.04 8.03
CA GLU A 167 -11.76 -5.50 8.06
C GLU A 167 -12.28 -6.07 6.73
N ALA A 168 -13.02 -5.30 5.94
CA ALA A 168 -13.54 -5.75 4.65
C ALA A 168 -12.41 -6.20 3.67
N PRO A 169 -11.36 -5.41 3.42
CA PRO A 169 -10.25 -5.86 2.58
C PRO A 169 -9.48 -7.02 3.20
N VAL A 170 -9.30 -7.05 4.53
CA VAL A 170 -8.66 -8.17 5.22
C VAL A 170 -9.43 -9.47 5.00
N ALA A 171 -10.76 -9.46 5.19
CA ALA A 171 -11.61 -10.62 4.95
C ALA A 171 -11.53 -11.10 3.48
N ARG A 172 -11.40 -10.17 2.53
CA ARG A 172 -11.20 -10.50 1.11
C ARG A 172 -9.85 -11.18 0.88
N LEU A 173 -8.76 -10.64 1.44
CA LEU A 173 -7.44 -11.26 1.36
C LEU A 173 -7.41 -12.64 2.01
N VAL A 174 -8.00 -12.79 3.19
CA VAL A 174 -8.11 -14.10 3.86
C VAL A 174 -8.78 -15.12 2.94
N ARG A 175 -9.90 -14.78 2.28
CA ARG A 175 -10.57 -15.66 1.32
C ARG A 175 -9.71 -16.01 0.09
N MET A 176 -8.76 -15.15 -0.29
CA MET A 176 -7.87 -15.43 -1.42
C MET A 176 -6.76 -16.43 -1.09
N PHE A 177 -6.26 -16.41 0.15
CA PHE A 177 -5.05 -17.15 0.54
C PHE A 177 -5.30 -18.29 1.52
N VAL A 178 -6.38 -18.24 2.30
CA VAL A 178 -6.70 -19.27 3.29
C VAL A 178 -7.67 -20.29 2.69
N ARG A 179 -7.29 -21.56 2.76
CA ARG A 179 -8.04 -22.68 2.18
C ARG A 179 -8.53 -23.62 3.28
N GLY A 180 -9.81 -23.93 3.25
CA GLY A 180 -10.41 -24.95 4.11
C GLY A 180 -10.15 -24.78 5.60
N ASP A 181 -10.13 -25.88 6.34
CA ASP A 181 -9.89 -25.93 7.78
C ASP A 181 -8.63 -26.75 8.10
N SER A 182 -7.49 -26.30 7.55
CA SER A 182 -6.21 -26.95 7.78
C SER A 182 -5.56 -26.50 9.10
N PRO A 183 -4.68 -27.31 9.72
CA PRO A 183 -3.92 -26.91 10.89
C PRO A 183 -3.10 -25.61 10.68
N ALA A 184 -2.63 -25.35 9.45
CA ALA A 184 -1.87 -24.17 9.08
C ALA A 184 -2.75 -22.91 8.93
N ARG A 185 -4.09 -23.04 8.91
CA ARG A 185 -5.04 -21.94 8.66
C ARG A 185 -4.74 -20.70 9.50
N ARG A 186 -4.60 -20.87 10.83
CA ARG A 186 -4.38 -19.74 11.75
C ARG A 186 -3.07 -19.00 11.47
N LEU A 187 -2.01 -19.74 11.13
CA LEU A 187 -0.71 -19.15 10.78
C LEU A 187 -0.78 -18.36 9.47
N VAL A 188 -1.39 -18.94 8.44
CA VAL A 188 -1.57 -18.27 7.14
C VAL A 188 -2.47 -17.04 7.29
N GLU A 189 -3.58 -17.13 8.03
CA GLU A 189 -4.45 -15.99 8.31
C GLU A 189 -3.71 -14.88 9.05
N SER A 190 -2.92 -15.22 10.07
CA SER A 190 -2.08 -14.26 10.79
C SER A 190 -1.07 -13.58 9.87
N ALA A 191 -0.40 -14.33 8.99
CA ALA A 191 0.54 -13.80 8.02
C ALA A 191 -0.16 -12.87 7.00
N VAL A 192 -1.37 -13.19 6.54
CA VAL A 192 -2.17 -12.33 5.67
C VAL A 192 -2.54 -11.01 6.36
N ARG A 193 -2.96 -11.06 7.64
CA ARG A 193 -3.27 -9.86 8.43
C ARG A 193 -2.03 -8.99 8.67
N ASP A 194 -0.88 -9.60 8.97
CA ASP A 194 0.39 -8.89 9.11
C ASP A 194 0.81 -8.24 7.79
N SER A 195 0.73 -8.98 6.68
CA SER A 195 0.97 -8.47 5.33
C SER A 195 0.14 -7.24 5.03
N PHE A 196 -1.17 -7.31 5.28
CA PHE A 196 -2.08 -6.19 5.07
C PHE A 196 -1.63 -4.95 5.86
N ARG A 197 -1.47 -5.09 7.17
CA ARG A 197 -1.19 -3.95 8.07
C ARG A 197 0.19 -3.35 7.85
N ARG A 198 1.21 -4.19 7.68
CA ARG A 198 2.61 -3.77 7.69
C ARG A 198 3.17 -3.47 6.30
N LEU A 199 2.71 -4.17 5.27
CA LEU A 199 3.30 -4.08 3.94
C LEU A 199 2.37 -3.44 2.92
N ILE A 200 1.12 -3.90 2.81
CA ILE A 200 0.20 -3.45 1.76
C ILE A 200 -0.35 -2.06 2.08
N VAL A 201 -0.92 -1.87 3.27
CA VAL A 201 -1.57 -0.60 3.63
C VAL A 201 -0.65 0.60 3.47
N PRO A 202 0.57 0.65 4.05
CA PRO A 202 1.43 1.82 3.92
C PRO A 202 1.81 2.15 2.47
N SER A 203 1.96 1.12 1.63
CA SER A 203 2.25 1.29 0.20
C SER A 203 1.05 1.88 -0.54
N ILE A 204 -0.14 1.26 -0.37
CA ILE A 204 -1.36 1.70 -1.06
C ILE A 204 -1.82 3.09 -0.59
N GLU A 205 -1.64 3.43 0.69
CA GLU A 205 -1.93 4.77 1.20
C GLU A 205 -1.07 5.83 0.50
N ASN A 206 0.23 5.57 0.36
CA ASN A 206 1.14 6.47 -0.34
C ASN A 206 0.77 6.60 -1.84
N GLU A 207 0.45 5.50 -2.50
CA GLU A 207 -0.02 5.49 -3.90
C GLU A 207 -1.30 6.34 -4.05
N CYS A 208 -2.29 6.11 -3.19
CA CYS A 208 -3.57 6.85 -3.21
C CYS A 208 -3.39 8.35 -2.96
N LEU A 209 -2.53 8.74 -2.01
CA LEU A 209 -2.25 10.14 -1.72
C LEU A 209 -1.49 10.80 -2.88
N ALA A 210 -0.52 10.12 -3.47
CA ALA A 210 0.22 10.61 -4.63
C ALA A 210 -0.71 10.81 -5.84
N ALA A 211 -1.55 9.84 -6.15
CA ALA A 211 -2.54 9.92 -7.23
C ALA A 211 -3.57 11.03 -6.99
N ALA A 212 -4.04 11.19 -5.75
CA ALA A 212 -4.96 12.26 -5.37
C ALA A 212 -4.32 13.64 -5.52
N LYS A 213 -3.06 13.77 -5.10
CA LYS A 213 -2.29 15.01 -5.26
C LYS A 213 -2.11 15.35 -6.75
N GLN A 214 -1.66 14.40 -7.56
CA GLN A 214 -1.46 14.60 -9.00
C GLN A 214 -2.75 15.09 -9.67
N ARG A 215 -3.87 14.42 -9.41
CA ARG A 215 -5.19 14.83 -9.93
C ARG A 215 -5.55 16.26 -9.53
N ALA A 216 -5.26 16.65 -8.27
CA ALA A 216 -5.56 17.99 -7.78
C ALA A 216 -4.64 19.06 -8.40
N ASP A 217 -3.36 18.73 -8.60
CA ASP A 217 -2.41 19.61 -9.30
C ASP A 217 -2.82 19.81 -10.76
N ASP A 218 -3.18 18.75 -11.48
CA ASP A 218 -3.63 18.81 -12.88
C ASP A 218 -4.90 19.66 -13.04
N GLU A 219 -5.86 19.51 -12.12
CA GLU A 219 -7.07 20.33 -12.13
C GLU A 219 -6.76 21.81 -11.85
N ALA A 220 -5.87 22.09 -10.90
CA ALA A 220 -5.46 23.46 -10.59
C ALA A 220 -4.76 24.13 -11.77
N ILE A 221 -3.87 23.41 -12.46
CA ILE A 221 -3.17 23.88 -13.69
C ILE A 221 -4.21 24.18 -14.79
N ARG A 222 -5.17 23.28 -14.98
CA ARG A 222 -6.22 23.46 -16.00
C ARG A 222 -7.06 24.70 -15.73
N VAL A 223 -7.50 24.91 -14.47
CA VAL A 223 -8.28 26.08 -14.07
C VAL A 223 -7.46 27.37 -14.24
N PHE A 224 -6.18 27.33 -13.84
CA PHE A 224 -5.28 28.48 -14.03
C PHE A 224 -5.11 28.83 -15.51
N ALA A 225 -4.85 27.83 -16.36
CA ALA A 225 -4.68 28.02 -17.80
C ALA A 225 -5.94 28.62 -18.45
N GLU A 226 -7.14 28.17 -18.07
CA GLU A 226 -8.42 28.69 -18.56
C GLU A 226 -8.60 30.16 -18.14
N ASN A 227 -8.38 30.48 -16.86
CA ASN A 227 -8.46 31.86 -16.35
C ASN A 227 -7.46 32.80 -17.08
N LEU A 228 -6.20 32.33 -17.26
CA LEU A 228 -5.20 33.10 -17.98
C LEU A 228 -5.62 33.35 -19.42
N ARG A 229 -6.13 32.33 -20.09
CA ARG A 229 -6.65 32.45 -21.47
C ARG A 229 -7.77 33.50 -21.55
N GLN A 230 -8.73 33.49 -20.64
CA GLN A 230 -9.80 34.45 -20.59
C GLN A 230 -9.30 35.87 -20.37
N LEU A 231 -8.32 36.06 -19.48
CA LEU A 231 -7.67 37.37 -19.25
C LEU A 231 -6.95 37.89 -20.49
N LEU A 232 -6.19 37.02 -21.17
CA LEU A 232 -5.42 37.39 -22.37
C LEU A 232 -6.32 37.69 -23.60
N LEU A 233 -7.49 37.06 -23.67
CA LEU A 233 -8.45 37.23 -24.76
C LEU A 233 -9.52 38.27 -24.45
N SER A 234 -9.55 38.86 -23.22
CA SER A 234 -10.49 39.93 -22.90
C SER A 234 -10.17 41.21 -23.68
N ALA A 235 -11.22 41.94 -24.06
CA ALA A 235 -11.04 43.22 -24.75
C ALA A 235 -10.20 44.18 -23.89
N PRO A 236 -9.25 44.92 -24.51
CA PRO A 236 -8.44 45.87 -23.77
C PRO A 236 -9.35 46.94 -23.13
N LEU A 237 -9.05 47.27 -21.87
CA LEU A 237 -9.65 48.41 -21.20
C LEU A 237 -9.35 49.65 -22.04
N GLY A 238 -10.40 50.30 -22.56
CA GLY A 238 -10.24 51.51 -23.40
C GLY A 238 -9.39 52.57 -22.68
N ARG A 239 -8.66 53.35 -23.48
CA ARG A 239 -7.99 54.52 -22.92
C ARG A 239 -9.02 55.45 -22.29
N ARG A 240 -8.87 55.76 -20.98
CA ARG A 240 -9.53 56.92 -20.37
C ARG A 240 -8.80 58.17 -20.81
#